data_d71c2477a107b8b356627f5aeab65722
#
_entry.id   d71c2477a107b8b356627f5aeab65722
#
_cell.length_a   1.000
_cell.length_b   1.000
_cell.length_c   1.000
_cell.angle_alpha   90.00
_cell.angle_beta   90.00
_cell.angle_gamma   90.00
#
_symmetry.space_group_name_H-M   'P 1'
#
loop_
_entity.id
_entity.type
_entity.pdbx_description
1 polymer ?
#
loop_
_entity_poly.entity_id
_entity_poly.type
_entity_poly.pdbx_seq_one_letter_code
_entity_poly.pdbx_strand_id
1 'polypeptide(L)'
;MNTLLGSQLVSDKIKEHYGNLFKQHGRDHVSVQYSTRESQLKRFEVLLDVSDSMASISDMGCGLADILPLVRKRFGDIPYHGYDFVDGFIKSAEDEYKADSNASFHSFDVNKDTTKVTTDYVVLSGMLNNKMENNAAFTQKTLDVMWQACNKGIAFNALSTYVDYQDSHLYYQDPLSLFDYCKRNLSPYVQLRHDYDVKPNSIPFEFTIYVYKNGF
;
A
#
# COMPACT_ATOMS: atom_id res chain seq x y z
N MET A 1 6.49 12.56 25.18
CA MET A 1 7.13 13.61 24.35
C MET A 1 8.27 13.08 23.46
N ASN A 2 9.05 12.07 23.89
CA ASN A 2 10.15 11.48 23.07
C ASN A 2 9.70 10.59 21.91
N THR A 3 8.56 9.94 21.99
CA THR A 3 8.04 9.01 20.95
C THR A 3 7.58 9.72 19.67
N LEU A 4 7.03 10.94 19.79
CA LEU A 4 6.60 11.72 18.62
C LEU A 4 7.78 12.30 17.82
N LEU A 5 8.86 12.70 18.51
CA LEU A 5 10.08 13.18 17.87
C LEU A 5 10.83 12.04 17.13
N GLY A 6 10.85 10.83 17.70
CA GLY A 6 11.46 9.66 17.07
C GLY A 6 10.72 9.26 15.78
N SER A 7 9.40 9.19 15.79
CA SER A 7 8.59 8.84 14.62
C SER A 7 8.72 9.87 13.49
N GLN A 8 8.83 11.15 13.80
CA GLN A 8 9.03 12.22 12.83
C GLN A 8 10.37 12.08 12.11
N LEU A 9 11.47 11.87 12.85
CA LEU A 9 12.81 11.67 12.29
C LEU A 9 12.88 10.44 11.35
N VAL A 10 12.14 9.38 11.63
CA VAL A 10 12.07 8.18 10.77
C VAL A 10 11.29 8.48 9.50
N SER A 11 10.14 9.14 9.59
CA SER A 11 9.36 9.56 8.42
C SER A 11 10.16 10.47 7.49
N ASP A 12 10.89 11.45 8.06
CA ASP A 12 11.71 12.39 7.28
C ASP A 12 12.84 11.67 6.52
N LYS A 13 13.51 10.69 7.15
CA LYS A 13 14.53 9.86 6.49
C LYS A 13 13.97 9.00 5.35
N ILE A 14 12.80 8.41 5.55
CA ILE A 14 12.14 7.62 4.50
C ILE A 14 11.72 8.53 3.34
N LYS A 15 11.17 9.72 3.64
CA LYS A 15 10.81 10.72 2.62
C LYS A 15 12.03 11.18 1.81
N GLU A 16 13.15 11.43 2.48
CA GLU A 16 14.41 11.81 1.83
C GLU A 16 14.94 10.66 0.95
N HIS A 17 14.92 9.42 1.46
CA HIS A 17 15.34 8.23 0.72
C HIS A 17 14.57 8.07 -0.61
N TYR A 18 13.24 8.06 -0.56
CA TYR A 18 12.41 7.96 -1.76
C TYR A 18 12.53 9.18 -2.67
N GLY A 19 12.66 10.38 -2.10
CA GLY A 19 12.93 11.60 -2.86
C GLY A 19 14.26 11.54 -3.64
N ASN A 20 15.30 10.91 -3.08
CA ASN A 20 16.58 10.71 -3.75
C ASN A 20 16.48 9.63 -4.85
N LEU A 21 15.79 8.52 -4.60
CA LEU A 21 15.53 7.51 -5.64
C LEU A 21 14.76 8.13 -6.82
N PHE A 22 13.74 8.94 -6.55
CA PHE A 22 12.97 9.61 -7.59
C PHE A 22 13.81 10.60 -8.40
N LYS A 23 14.68 11.37 -7.75
CA LYS A 23 15.63 12.27 -8.47
C LYS A 23 16.57 11.51 -9.39
N GLN A 24 16.99 10.31 -8.97
CA GLN A 24 17.95 9.47 -9.71
C GLN A 24 17.30 8.71 -10.86
N HIS A 25 16.09 8.17 -10.67
CA HIS A 25 15.46 7.22 -11.60
C HIS A 25 14.19 7.75 -12.29
N GLY A 26 13.64 8.88 -11.82
CA GLY A 26 12.40 9.45 -12.41
C GLY A 26 11.19 8.54 -12.23
N ARG A 27 10.30 8.49 -13.24
CA ARG A 27 9.12 7.61 -13.27
C ARG A 27 9.51 6.17 -13.60
N ASP A 28 10.13 5.49 -12.68
CA ASP A 28 10.54 4.10 -12.83
C ASP A 28 10.18 3.28 -11.58
N HIS A 29 9.93 1.98 -11.74
CA HIS A 29 9.61 1.06 -10.65
C HIS A 29 10.72 1.00 -9.59
N VAL A 30 11.97 1.31 -9.96
CA VAL A 30 13.11 1.41 -9.03
C VAL A 30 12.93 2.57 -8.04
N SER A 31 12.31 3.68 -8.46
CA SER A 31 12.05 4.83 -7.58
C SER A 31 11.12 4.50 -6.41
N VAL A 32 10.29 3.48 -6.58
CA VAL A 32 9.37 2.95 -5.54
C VAL A 32 9.82 1.58 -5.03
N GLN A 33 11.10 1.25 -5.22
CA GLN A 33 11.80 0.06 -4.71
C GLN A 33 11.24 -1.30 -5.16
N TYR A 34 10.59 -1.38 -6.31
CA TYR A 34 10.29 -2.68 -6.91
C TYR A 34 11.48 -3.19 -7.73
N SER A 35 11.77 -4.48 -7.60
CA SER A 35 12.90 -5.12 -8.32
C SER A 35 12.68 -5.22 -9.82
N THR A 36 11.43 -5.41 -10.27
CA THR A 36 11.04 -5.44 -11.68
C THR A 36 9.61 -4.92 -11.84
N ARG A 37 9.29 -4.45 -13.04
CA ARG A 37 7.94 -4.03 -13.39
C ARG A 37 6.92 -5.17 -13.29
N GLU A 38 7.31 -6.38 -13.70
CA GLU A 38 6.47 -7.56 -13.64
C GLU A 38 6.09 -7.90 -12.19
N SER A 39 7.06 -7.83 -11.28
CA SER A 39 6.81 -8.09 -9.87
C SER A 39 5.91 -7.03 -9.22
N GLN A 40 6.01 -5.77 -9.66
CA GLN A 40 5.11 -4.70 -9.25
C GLN A 40 3.68 -4.96 -9.75
N LEU A 41 3.51 -5.25 -11.04
CA LEU A 41 2.20 -5.52 -11.64
C LEU A 41 1.52 -6.73 -11.00
N LYS A 42 2.28 -7.80 -10.69
CA LYS A 42 1.73 -8.99 -10.02
C LYS A 42 1.12 -8.64 -8.66
N ARG A 43 1.78 -7.79 -7.87
CA ARG A 43 1.25 -7.30 -6.58
C ARG A 43 -0.05 -6.52 -6.75
N PHE A 44 -0.09 -5.64 -7.75
CA PHE A 44 -1.30 -4.86 -8.03
C PHE A 44 -2.47 -5.73 -8.47
N GLU A 45 -2.23 -6.72 -9.34
CA GLU A 45 -3.25 -7.69 -9.72
C GLU A 45 -3.86 -8.39 -8.49
N VAL A 46 -2.98 -8.92 -7.62
CA VAL A 46 -3.42 -9.60 -6.39
C VAL A 46 -4.18 -8.66 -5.46
N LEU A 47 -3.73 -7.41 -5.27
CA LEU A 47 -4.45 -6.43 -4.44
C LEU A 47 -5.85 -6.11 -5.01
N LEU A 48 -5.96 -5.98 -6.33
CA LEU A 48 -7.23 -5.68 -7.00
C LEU A 48 -8.21 -6.87 -7.02
N ASP A 49 -7.76 -8.09 -6.67
CA ASP A 49 -8.64 -9.25 -6.45
C ASP A 49 -9.50 -9.12 -5.16
N VAL A 50 -9.38 -8.01 -4.44
CA VAL A 50 -10.26 -7.67 -3.32
C VAL A 50 -11.74 -7.63 -3.74
N SER A 51 -12.03 -7.36 -5.01
CA SER A 51 -13.40 -7.37 -5.54
C SER A 51 -13.43 -7.51 -7.07
N ASP A 52 -14.47 -8.14 -7.58
CA ASP A 52 -14.75 -8.19 -9.02
C ASP A 52 -15.36 -6.88 -9.53
N SER A 53 -15.92 -6.06 -8.65
CA SER A 53 -16.52 -4.76 -8.98
C SER A 53 -16.38 -3.78 -7.83
N MET A 54 -16.13 -2.52 -8.16
CA MET A 54 -16.08 -1.41 -7.19
C MET A 54 -16.49 -0.10 -7.86
N ALA A 55 -17.02 0.83 -7.06
CA ALA A 55 -17.44 2.14 -7.56
C ALA A 55 -16.40 3.24 -7.24
N SER A 56 -15.43 2.99 -6.39
CA SER A 56 -14.34 3.91 -6.06
C SER A 56 -13.20 3.19 -5.34
N ILE A 57 -11.98 3.75 -5.44
CA ILE A 57 -10.78 3.17 -4.81
C ILE A 57 -9.85 4.26 -4.30
N SER A 58 -9.24 4.03 -3.13
CA SER A 58 -8.10 4.78 -2.62
C SER A 58 -6.84 3.91 -2.61
N ASP A 59 -5.71 4.49 -3.01
CA ASP A 59 -4.39 3.86 -3.02
C ASP A 59 -3.49 4.55 -1.99
N MET A 60 -3.23 3.87 -0.89
CA MET A 60 -2.44 4.38 0.23
C MET A 60 -0.95 4.04 0.02
N GLY A 61 -0.11 5.06 -0.05
CA GLY A 61 1.28 4.91 -0.50
C GLY A 61 1.34 4.69 -2.02
N CYS A 62 0.61 5.51 -2.78
CA CYS A 62 0.42 5.32 -4.21
C CYS A 62 1.70 5.46 -5.05
N GLY A 63 2.76 6.06 -4.49
CA GLY A 63 3.99 6.34 -5.22
C GLY A 63 3.72 7.10 -6.52
N LEU A 64 4.10 6.50 -7.63
CA LEU A 64 3.87 7.04 -8.98
C LEU A 64 2.48 6.73 -9.55
N ALA A 65 1.57 6.18 -8.74
CA ALA A 65 0.22 5.73 -9.13
C ALA A 65 0.20 4.67 -10.25
N ASP A 66 1.20 3.81 -10.26
CA ASP A 66 1.37 2.77 -11.29
C ASP A 66 0.27 1.69 -11.28
N ILE A 67 -0.54 1.61 -10.24
CA ILE A 67 -1.73 0.74 -10.18
C ILE A 67 -2.91 1.30 -11.00
N LEU A 68 -2.98 2.62 -11.22
CA LEU A 68 -4.12 3.29 -11.85
C LEU A 68 -4.44 2.74 -13.25
N PRO A 69 -3.50 2.46 -14.15
CA PRO A 69 -3.81 1.83 -15.44
C PRO A 69 -4.52 0.48 -15.32
N LEU A 70 -4.18 -0.32 -14.29
CA LEU A 70 -4.87 -1.59 -14.02
C LEU A 70 -6.29 -1.37 -13.47
N VAL A 71 -6.47 -0.36 -12.63
CA VAL A 71 -7.80 0.06 -12.13
C VAL A 71 -8.68 0.46 -13.31
N ARG A 72 -8.17 1.30 -14.23
CA ARG A 72 -8.91 1.71 -15.44
C ARG A 72 -9.27 0.54 -16.34
N LYS A 73 -8.33 -0.38 -16.54
CA LYS A 73 -8.57 -1.59 -17.35
C LYS A 73 -9.64 -2.52 -16.75
N ARG A 74 -9.65 -2.67 -15.41
CA ARG A 74 -10.51 -3.67 -14.74
C ARG A 74 -11.87 -3.10 -14.34
N PHE A 75 -11.93 -1.84 -13.91
CA PHE A 75 -13.12 -1.24 -13.30
C PHE A 75 -13.65 0.00 -14.05
N GLY A 76 -12.96 0.43 -15.12
CA GLY A 76 -13.35 1.64 -15.86
C GLY A 76 -12.98 2.94 -15.15
N ASP A 77 -13.70 4.00 -15.49
CA ASP A 77 -13.41 5.37 -15.03
C ASP A 77 -14.01 5.68 -13.65
N ILE A 78 -13.80 4.77 -12.69
CA ILE A 78 -14.22 5.00 -11.31
C ILE A 78 -13.34 6.06 -10.62
N PRO A 79 -13.84 6.80 -9.60
CA PRO A 79 -13.03 7.67 -8.77
C PRO A 79 -11.83 6.94 -8.14
N TYR A 80 -10.64 7.50 -8.39
CA TYR A 80 -9.37 7.03 -7.82
C TYR A 80 -8.74 8.16 -7.00
N HIS A 81 -8.30 7.84 -5.77
CA HIS A 81 -7.62 8.76 -4.87
C HIS A 81 -6.28 8.18 -4.45
N GLY A 82 -5.18 8.74 -4.97
CA GLY A 82 -3.81 8.36 -4.58
C GLY A 82 -3.31 9.21 -3.41
N TYR A 83 -2.73 8.58 -2.42
CA TYR A 83 -2.16 9.21 -1.23
C TYR A 83 -0.70 8.80 -1.06
N ASP A 84 0.20 9.78 -0.97
CA ASP A 84 1.61 9.52 -0.67
C ASP A 84 2.22 10.72 0.07
N PHE A 85 3.25 10.48 0.89
CA PHE A 85 3.91 11.56 1.64
C PHE A 85 5.12 12.15 0.91
N VAL A 86 5.52 11.57 -0.24
CA VAL A 86 6.61 12.06 -1.09
C VAL A 86 6.04 13.02 -2.13
N ASP A 87 6.18 14.32 -1.91
CA ASP A 87 5.60 15.37 -2.77
C ASP A 87 6.01 15.24 -4.24
N GLY A 88 7.23 14.75 -4.51
CA GLY A 88 7.72 14.49 -5.88
C GLY A 88 6.93 13.39 -6.60
N PHE A 89 6.49 12.36 -5.88
CA PHE A 89 5.65 11.30 -6.43
C PHE A 89 4.26 11.84 -6.77
N ILE A 90 3.65 12.58 -5.83
CA ILE A 90 2.33 13.19 -6.03
C ILE A 90 2.34 14.09 -7.25
N LYS A 91 3.29 15.04 -7.33
CA LYS A 91 3.43 15.92 -8.49
C LYS A 91 3.61 15.17 -9.81
N SER A 92 4.44 14.12 -9.80
CA SER A 92 4.65 13.28 -10.97
C SER A 92 3.40 12.52 -11.39
N ALA A 93 2.59 12.03 -10.43
CA ALA A 93 1.32 11.38 -10.72
C ALA A 93 0.28 12.37 -11.27
N GLU A 94 0.17 13.58 -10.68
CA GLU A 94 -0.68 14.65 -11.19
C GLU A 94 -0.34 15.03 -12.64
N ASP A 95 0.94 15.19 -12.96
CA ASP A 95 1.40 15.54 -14.31
C ASP A 95 1.09 14.42 -15.32
N GLU A 96 1.29 13.16 -14.95
CA GLU A 96 1.05 11.98 -15.79
C GLU A 96 -0.43 11.80 -16.10
N TYR A 97 -1.26 11.88 -15.07
CA TYR A 97 -2.68 11.59 -15.16
C TYR A 97 -3.57 12.84 -15.24
N LYS A 98 -2.99 14.00 -15.62
CA LYS A 98 -3.72 15.29 -15.74
C LYS A 98 -4.96 15.27 -16.64
N ALA A 99 -5.03 14.33 -17.58
CA ALA A 99 -6.16 14.14 -18.48
C ALA A 99 -7.26 13.24 -17.87
N ASP A 100 -6.99 12.55 -16.76
CA ASP A 100 -7.94 11.68 -16.09
C ASP A 100 -8.70 12.46 -15.00
N SER A 101 -9.89 12.96 -15.33
CA SER A 101 -10.72 13.75 -14.42
C SER A 101 -11.25 12.97 -13.20
N ASN A 102 -11.16 11.64 -13.22
CA ASN A 102 -11.59 10.76 -12.13
C ASN A 102 -10.41 10.32 -11.24
N ALA A 103 -9.18 10.82 -11.49
CA ALA A 103 -8.03 10.59 -10.63
C ALA A 103 -7.69 11.87 -9.85
N SER A 104 -7.35 11.71 -8.56
CA SER A 104 -6.86 12.78 -7.71
C SER A 104 -5.73 12.29 -6.83
N PHE A 105 -4.77 13.18 -6.52
CA PHE A 105 -3.57 12.82 -5.76
C PHE A 105 -3.39 13.78 -4.59
N HIS A 106 -2.94 13.27 -3.45
CA HIS A 106 -2.91 14.00 -2.21
C HIS A 106 -1.62 13.72 -1.44
N SER A 107 -0.91 14.78 -1.03
CA SER A 107 0.17 14.63 -0.05
C SER A 107 -0.43 14.21 1.30
N PHE A 108 0.02 13.09 1.85
CA PHE A 108 -0.60 12.45 3.01
C PHE A 108 0.42 11.65 3.83
N ASP A 109 0.54 11.98 5.11
CA ASP A 109 1.32 11.22 6.09
C ASP A 109 0.39 10.52 7.08
N VAL A 110 0.33 9.20 7.03
CA VAL A 110 -0.52 8.36 7.89
C VAL A 110 -0.32 8.63 9.39
N ASN A 111 0.83 9.18 9.78
CA ASN A 111 1.11 9.53 11.17
C ASN A 111 0.47 10.85 11.62
N LYS A 112 0.12 11.73 10.69
CA LYS A 112 -0.34 13.10 10.95
C LYS A 112 -1.75 13.38 10.45
N ASP A 113 -2.11 12.76 9.33
CA ASP A 113 -3.29 13.13 8.57
C ASP A 113 -4.44 12.12 8.75
N THR A 114 -5.64 12.58 8.45
CA THR A 114 -6.84 11.75 8.32
C THR A 114 -7.42 11.93 6.94
N THR A 115 -7.84 10.86 6.29
CA THR A 115 -8.49 10.93 4.98
C THR A 115 -9.86 11.58 5.12
N LYS A 116 -10.17 12.51 4.19
CA LYS A 116 -11.49 13.16 4.12
C LYS A 116 -12.43 12.46 3.15
N VAL A 117 -11.89 11.55 2.33
CA VAL A 117 -12.63 10.83 1.29
C VAL A 117 -12.76 9.39 1.73
N THR A 118 -13.97 8.85 1.60
CA THR A 118 -14.26 7.43 1.83
C THR A 118 -14.57 6.79 0.49
N THR A 119 -13.91 5.67 0.19
CA THR A 119 -14.09 4.92 -1.06
C THR A 119 -14.62 3.51 -0.78
N ASP A 120 -15.03 2.78 -1.81
CA ASP A 120 -15.46 1.40 -1.64
C ASP A 120 -14.32 0.56 -1.03
N TYR A 121 -13.14 0.65 -1.64
CA TYR A 121 -11.95 -0.07 -1.18
C TYR A 121 -10.76 0.85 -1.01
N VAL A 122 -9.92 0.54 -0.03
CA VAL A 122 -8.59 1.15 0.14
C VAL A 122 -7.54 0.05 -0.02
N VAL A 123 -6.60 0.27 -0.94
CA VAL A 123 -5.49 -0.65 -1.21
C VAL A 123 -4.16 -0.06 -0.75
N LEU A 124 -3.20 -0.93 -0.45
CA LEU A 124 -1.84 -0.53 -0.07
C LEU A 124 -0.84 -1.56 -0.59
N SER A 125 0.18 -1.10 -1.32
CA SER A 125 1.27 -1.94 -1.82
C SER A 125 2.64 -1.49 -1.33
N GLY A 126 3.36 -2.38 -0.65
CA GLY A 126 4.78 -2.23 -0.32
C GLY A 126 5.12 -1.26 0.83
N MET A 127 4.21 -0.41 1.28
CA MET A 127 4.46 0.61 2.30
C MET A 127 4.85 0.03 3.67
N LEU A 128 4.46 -1.22 3.97
CA LEU A 128 4.73 -1.89 5.25
C LEU A 128 6.08 -2.62 5.31
N ASN A 129 6.87 -2.59 4.24
CA ASN A 129 8.06 -3.42 4.08
C ASN A 129 9.36 -2.75 4.55
N ASN A 130 9.37 -1.44 4.78
CA ASN A 130 10.56 -0.74 5.28
C ASN A 130 10.73 -0.96 6.78
N LYS A 131 11.96 -1.23 7.21
CA LYS A 131 12.27 -1.37 8.63
C LYS A 131 12.25 -0.01 9.34
N MET A 132 11.48 0.07 10.41
CA MET A 132 11.31 1.25 11.26
C MET A 132 11.53 0.90 12.73
N GLU A 133 11.59 1.90 13.59
CA GLU A 133 11.75 1.71 15.04
C GLU A 133 10.56 0.91 15.65
N ASN A 134 9.33 1.17 15.18
CA ASN A 134 8.14 0.47 15.65
C ASN A 134 7.20 0.13 14.48
N ASN A 135 7.58 -0.88 13.71
CA ASN A 135 6.79 -1.35 12.57
C ASN A 135 5.39 -1.83 12.96
N ALA A 136 5.25 -2.50 14.11
CA ALA A 136 3.95 -3.01 14.54
C ALA A 136 2.94 -1.87 14.78
N ALA A 137 3.35 -0.82 15.50
CA ALA A 137 2.49 0.35 15.72
C ALA A 137 2.17 1.09 14.42
N PHE A 138 3.15 1.20 13.50
CA PHE A 138 2.93 1.80 12.19
C PHE A 138 1.93 1.02 11.36
N THR A 139 2.07 -0.32 11.31
CA THR A 139 1.14 -1.22 10.62
C THR A 139 -0.27 -1.06 11.18
N GLN A 140 -0.44 -1.15 12.50
CA GLN A 140 -1.74 -1.03 13.14
C GLN A 140 -2.41 0.31 12.81
N LYS A 141 -1.68 1.41 12.99
CA LYS A 141 -2.20 2.75 12.68
C LYS A 141 -2.58 2.89 11.20
N THR A 142 -1.76 2.36 10.30
CA THR A 142 -2.03 2.39 8.86
C THR A 142 -3.33 1.63 8.54
N LEU A 143 -3.49 0.44 9.10
CA LEU A 143 -4.70 -0.36 8.90
C LEU A 143 -5.95 0.33 9.48
N ASP A 144 -5.84 0.98 10.64
CA ASP A 144 -6.94 1.76 11.22
C ASP A 144 -7.36 2.93 10.32
N VAL A 145 -6.38 3.66 9.76
CA VAL A 145 -6.66 4.76 8.80
C VAL A 145 -7.33 4.23 7.55
N MET A 146 -6.81 3.15 6.96
CA MET A 146 -7.43 2.52 5.78
C MET A 146 -8.85 2.04 6.08
N TRP A 147 -9.06 1.42 7.26
CA TRP A 147 -10.35 0.89 7.68
C TRP A 147 -11.40 1.98 7.87
N GLN A 148 -11.01 3.13 8.38
CA GLN A 148 -11.89 4.30 8.51
C GLN A 148 -12.22 4.94 7.17
N ALA A 149 -11.34 4.82 6.17
CA ALA A 149 -11.48 5.41 4.85
C ALA A 149 -12.19 4.50 3.83
N CYS A 150 -12.62 3.28 4.21
CA CYS A 150 -13.32 2.36 3.31
C CYS A 150 -14.78 2.15 3.68
N ASN A 151 -15.63 1.95 2.66
CA ASN A 151 -17.04 1.55 2.80
C ASN A 151 -17.24 0.02 2.76
N LYS A 152 -16.41 -0.69 1.98
CA LYS A 152 -16.57 -2.14 1.73
C LYS A 152 -15.39 -2.96 2.25
N GLY A 153 -14.16 -2.48 2.11
CA GLY A 153 -13.01 -3.24 2.58
C GLY A 153 -11.67 -2.62 2.27
N ILE A 154 -10.62 -3.30 2.74
CA ILE A 154 -9.22 -2.96 2.48
C ILE A 154 -8.46 -4.15 1.94
N ALA A 155 -7.41 -3.89 1.16
CA ALA A 155 -6.44 -4.88 0.72
C ALA A 155 -5.01 -4.35 0.91
N PHE A 156 -4.13 -5.16 1.46
CA PHE A 156 -2.74 -4.78 1.64
C PHE A 156 -1.83 -5.99 1.59
N ASN A 157 -0.58 -5.78 1.16
CA ASN A 157 0.46 -6.81 1.14
C ASN A 157 1.58 -6.49 2.13
N ALA A 158 2.29 -7.53 2.54
CA ALA A 158 3.49 -7.44 3.36
C ALA A 158 4.46 -8.59 3.06
N LEU A 159 5.75 -8.38 3.38
CA LEU A 159 6.75 -9.45 3.32
C LEU A 159 6.49 -10.47 4.43
N SER A 160 6.59 -11.75 4.07
CA SER A 160 6.30 -12.88 4.95
C SER A 160 7.54 -13.33 5.75
N THR A 161 7.35 -13.72 6.99
CA THR A 161 8.37 -14.44 7.77
C THR A 161 8.62 -15.88 7.28
N TYR A 162 7.76 -16.43 6.42
CA TYR A 162 7.96 -17.76 5.80
C TYR A 162 8.94 -17.70 4.63
N VAL A 163 10.19 -17.34 4.95
CA VAL A 163 11.32 -17.24 4.00
C VAL A 163 12.60 -17.74 4.66
N ASP A 164 13.53 -18.29 3.85
CA ASP A 164 14.83 -18.78 4.35
C ASP A 164 15.82 -17.64 4.65
N TYR A 165 15.60 -16.46 4.07
CA TYR A 165 16.46 -15.30 4.21
C TYR A 165 15.63 -14.01 4.40
N GLN A 166 16.06 -13.16 5.32
CA GLN A 166 15.49 -11.84 5.55
C GLN A 166 16.56 -10.76 5.38
N ASP A 167 16.27 -9.79 4.50
CA ASP A 167 17.11 -8.58 4.34
C ASP A 167 17.03 -7.73 5.62
N SER A 168 18.18 -7.30 6.12
CA SER A 168 18.27 -6.53 7.37
C SER A 168 17.61 -5.15 7.29
N HIS A 169 17.41 -4.62 6.08
CA HIS A 169 16.76 -3.32 5.82
C HIS A 169 15.25 -3.42 5.67
N LEU A 170 14.70 -4.64 5.53
CA LEU A 170 13.29 -4.90 5.35
C LEU A 170 12.65 -5.43 6.63
N TYR A 171 11.34 -5.23 6.72
CA TYR A 171 10.51 -5.72 7.79
C TYR A 171 9.60 -6.83 7.28
N TYR A 172 9.72 -7.99 7.90
CA TYR A 172 8.94 -9.18 7.60
C TYR A 172 7.91 -9.41 8.69
N GLN A 173 6.70 -9.75 8.31
CA GLN A 173 5.57 -9.93 9.21
C GLN A 173 5.10 -11.39 9.21
N ASP A 174 4.70 -11.87 10.36
CA ASP A 174 4.02 -13.16 10.47
C ASP A 174 2.59 -13.03 9.92
N PRO A 175 2.27 -13.73 8.82
CA PRO A 175 0.94 -13.65 8.20
C PRO A 175 -0.19 -14.03 9.14
N LEU A 176 0.01 -15.02 10.01
CA LEU A 176 -1.01 -15.50 10.93
C LEU A 176 -1.28 -14.49 12.05
N SER A 177 -0.23 -13.88 12.60
CA SER A 177 -0.36 -12.83 13.61
C SER A 177 -1.10 -11.61 13.06
N LEU A 178 -0.79 -11.19 11.81
CA LEU A 178 -1.45 -10.05 11.20
C LEU A 178 -2.90 -10.37 10.79
N PHE A 179 -3.15 -11.59 10.33
CA PHE A 179 -4.50 -12.10 10.08
C PHE A 179 -5.34 -12.10 11.36
N ASP A 180 -4.81 -12.63 12.49
CA ASP A 180 -5.51 -12.63 13.79
C ASP A 180 -5.79 -11.20 14.27
N TYR A 181 -4.82 -10.28 14.10
CA TYR A 181 -5.04 -8.86 14.39
C TYR A 181 -6.23 -8.29 13.62
N CYS A 182 -6.28 -8.50 12.31
CA CYS A 182 -7.38 -8.04 11.47
C CYS A 182 -8.73 -8.64 11.89
N LYS A 183 -8.76 -9.94 12.19
CA LYS A 183 -9.96 -10.66 12.66
C LYS A 183 -10.50 -10.10 13.97
N ARG A 184 -9.63 -9.74 14.90
CA ARG A 184 -10.02 -9.29 16.24
C ARG A 184 -10.36 -7.81 16.32
N ASN A 185 -9.67 -6.97 15.52
CA ASN A 185 -9.73 -5.53 15.69
C ASN A 185 -10.48 -4.81 14.57
N LEU A 186 -10.54 -5.39 13.37
CA LEU A 186 -11.19 -4.74 12.23
C LEU A 186 -12.51 -5.42 11.84
N SER A 187 -12.47 -6.70 11.46
CA SER A 187 -13.66 -7.40 10.97
C SER A 187 -13.55 -8.92 11.13
N PRO A 188 -14.68 -9.65 11.36
CA PRO A 188 -14.69 -11.09 11.26
C PRO A 188 -14.51 -11.62 9.82
N TYR A 189 -14.64 -10.78 8.80
CA TYR A 189 -14.54 -11.16 7.39
C TYR A 189 -13.15 -10.83 6.84
N VAL A 190 -12.21 -11.77 7.04
CA VAL A 190 -10.80 -11.62 6.63
C VAL A 190 -10.38 -12.81 5.79
N GLN A 191 -9.68 -12.55 4.70
CA GLN A 191 -9.06 -13.55 3.86
C GLN A 191 -7.54 -13.29 3.81
N LEU A 192 -6.75 -14.34 4.05
CA LEU A 192 -5.30 -14.34 3.85
C LEU A 192 -4.98 -15.10 2.56
N ARG A 193 -4.22 -14.45 1.69
CA ARG A 193 -3.71 -15.04 0.46
C ARG A 193 -2.18 -15.07 0.50
N HIS A 194 -1.59 -16.26 0.49
CA HIS A 194 -0.15 -16.50 0.56
C HIS A 194 0.25 -17.64 -0.40
N ASP A 195 -0.34 -17.64 -1.59
CA ASP A 195 -0.27 -18.70 -2.59
C ASP A 195 0.16 -18.21 -3.98
N TYR A 196 0.80 -17.03 -4.04
CA TYR A 196 1.21 -16.41 -5.31
C TYR A 196 2.69 -16.04 -5.31
N ASP A 197 3.32 -16.23 -6.48
CA ASP A 197 4.70 -15.84 -6.72
C ASP A 197 4.75 -14.45 -7.35
N VAL A 198 5.52 -13.54 -6.75
CA VAL A 198 5.79 -12.21 -7.32
C VAL A 198 7.01 -12.18 -8.24
N LYS A 199 7.79 -13.27 -8.25
CA LYS A 199 8.92 -13.48 -9.14
C LYS A 199 8.88 -14.90 -9.70
N PRO A 200 9.21 -15.10 -10.99
CA PRO A 200 9.30 -16.44 -11.56
C PRO A 200 10.29 -17.33 -10.79
N ASN A 201 9.90 -18.58 -10.57
CA ASN A 201 10.71 -19.59 -9.87
C ASN A 201 11.11 -19.20 -8.43
N SER A 202 10.30 -18.38 -7.77
CA SER A 202 10.45 -18.09 -6.34
C SER A 202 9.44 -18.88 -5.50
N ILE A 203 9.55 -18.75 -4.19
CA ILE A 203 8.49 -19.13 -3.25
C ILE A 203 7.61 -17.93 -2.97
N PRO A 204 6.37 -18.09 -2.46
CA PRO A 204 5.56 -17.00 -1.95
C PRO A 204 6.24 -16.33 -0.74
N PHE A 205 6.98 -15.23 -0.98
CA PHE A 205 7.67 -14.46 0.07
C PHE A 205 6.88 -13.21 0.49
N GLU A 206 5.74 -13.00 -0.09
CA GLU A 206 4.76 -11.98 0.29
C GLU A 206 3.39 -12.61 0.46
N PHE A 207 2.57 -11.97 1.26
CA PHE A 207 1.16 -12.31 1.43
C PHE A 207 0.29 -11.07 1.26
N THR A 208 -0.98 -11.30 0.94
CA THR A 208 -2.01 -10.26 0.88
C THR A 208 -3.13 -10.60 1.86
N ILE A 209 -3.62 -9.59 2.58
CA ILE A 209 -4.81 -9.70 3.41
C ILE A 209 -5.90 -8.80 2.83
N TYR A 210 -7.10 -9.38 2.70
CA TYR A 210 -8.33 -8.65 2.40
C TYR A 210 -9.19 -8.64 3.66
N VAL A 211 -9.71 -7.45 4.02
CA VAL A 211 -10.60 -7.28 5.16
C VAL A 211 -11.87 -6.59 4.67
N TYR A 212 -13.02 -7.16 4.94
CA TYR A 212 -14.30 -6.69 4.43
C TYR A 212 -15.20 -6.18 5.55
N LYS A 213 -16.01 -5.13 5.27
CA LYS A 213 -17.00 -4.60 6.23
C LYS A 213 -18.13 -5.58 6.48
N ASN A 214 -18.54 -6.31 5.45
CA ASN A 214 -19.63 -7.28 5.50
C ASN A 214 -19.19 -8.60 4.82
N GLY A 215 -19.89 -9.69 5.11
CA GLY A 215 -19.72 -10.95 4.39
C GLY A 215 -20.20 -10.85 2.92
N PHE A 216 -19.78 -11.83 2.12
CA PHE A 216 -20.16 -11.98 0.72
C PHE A 216 -21.60 -12.44 0.58
#